data_48f5b2ff7574571332aeb4fd485ee6b4
#
_entry.id   48f5b2ff7574571332aeb4fd485ee6b4
#
_cell.length_a   1.000
_cell.length_b   1.000
_cell.length_c   1.000
_cell.angle_alpha   90.00
_cell.angle_beta   90.00
_cell.angle_gamma   90.00
#
_symmetry.space_group_name_H-M   'P 1'
#
loop_
_entity.id
_entity.type
_entity.pdbx_description
1 polymer ?
#
loop_
_entity_poly.entity_id
_entity_poly.type
_entity_poly.pdbx_seq_one_letter_code
_entity_poly.pdbx_strand_id
1 'polypeptide(L)'
;INNPTINTLKQKKKIYLFKNKNMKQAVLSLSGGMDSSTLLLHLLANDYKVTALSFDYGQKHRVELERAQQLVDYLNSKASETLAKNDLGETIKHNFEPITYQTIKLDGLTSLLNSALVSGGDEVPEGHYEEDNMKATVVPNRNKIFSSITQAVALSIANKTESPVKIAMGIHAGDHAIYPDCRQEFRDADYKAFAEGNWEASRVSYYTPYLEGDKYDILQDGESCCDCLGVDFDKVYKKTNTSYKPTAEGLSDYKS
;
A
#
# COMPACT_ATOMS: atom_id res chain seq x y z
N ILE A 1 31.43 -34.62 -23.66
CA ILE A 1 30.19 -34.31 -24.37
C ILE A 1 29.44 -33.27 -23.49
N ASN A 2 29.72 -31.98 -23.70
CA ASN A 2 29.05 -30.89 -23.00
C ASN A 2 27.69 -30.63 -23.67
N ASN A 3 26.62 -30.94 -22.95
CA ASN A 3 25.26 -30.69 -23.42
C ASN A 3 24.91 -29.19 -23.23
N PRO A 4 24.79 -28.40 -24.31
CA PRO A 4 24.58 -26.96 -24.26
C PRO A 4 23.26 -26.57 -23.56
N THR A 5 22.27 -27.47 -23.50
CA THR A 5 20.96 -27.24 -22.88
C THR A 5 21.03 -27.17 -21.36
N ILE A 6 21.93 -27.93 -20.74
CA ILE A 6 22.11 -27.97 -19.26
C ILE A 6 22.80 -26.70 -18.75
N ASN A 7 23.74 -26.15 -19.54
CA ASN A 7 24.40 -24.89 -19.18
C ASN A 7 23.46 -23.68 -19.25
N THR A 8 22.57 -23.65 -20.25
CA THR A 8 21.58 -22.57 -20.39
C THR A 8 20.54 -22.58 -19.25
N LEU A 9 20.09 -23.76 -18.83
CA LEU A 9 19.19 -23.91 -17.69
C LEU A 9 19.84 -23.52 -16.35
N LYS A 10 21.13 -23.89 -16.17
CA LYS A 10 21.90 -23.49 -14.96
C LYS A 10 22.14 -21.99 -14.92
N GLN A 11 22.45 -21.35 -16.06
CA GLN A 11 22.60 -19.90 -16.15
C GLN A 11 21.26 -19.17 -15.92
N LYS A 12 20.15 -19.60 -16.51
CA LYS A 12 18.82 -19.03 -16.28
C LYS A 12 18.40 -19.17 -14.81
N LYS A 13 18.66 -20.34 -14.18
CA LYS A 13 18.35 -20.55 -12.76
C LYS A 13 19.24 -19.69 -11.85
N LYS A 14 20.50 -19.45 -12.23
CA LYS A 14 21.42 -18.57 -11.50
C LYS A 14 21.02 -17.09 -11.64
N ILE A 15 20.57 -16.65 -12.82
CA ILE A 15 20.05 -15.30 -13.05
C ILE A 15 18.74 -15.09 -12.27
N TYR A 16 17.83 -16.07 -12.26
CA TYR A 16 16.58 -16.01 -11.51
C TYR A 16 16.83 -15.96 -9.98
N LEU A 17 17.76 -16.77 -9.48
CA LEU A 17 18.18 -16.74 -8.07
C LEU A 17 18.91 -15.44 -7.69
N PHE A 18 19.67 -14.84 -8.61
CA PHE A 18 20.35 -13.56 -8.40
C PHE A 18 19.36 -12.37 -8.40
N LYS A 19 18.34 -12.39 -9.28
CA LYS A 19 17.25 -11.42 -9.27
C LYS A 19 16.46 -11.46 -7.97
N ASN A 20 16.13 -12.67 -7.47
CA ASN A 20 15.40 -12.83 -6.21
C ASN A 20 16.21 -12.42 -4.96
N LYS A 21 17.54 -12.48 -5.02
CA LYS A 21 18.38 -12.11 -3.86
C LYS A 21 18.53 -10.60 -3.67
N ASN A 22 18.21 -9.79 -4.71
CA ASN A 22 18.35 -8.32 -4.69
C ASN A 22 17.03 -7.58 -4.91
N MET A 23 15.88 -8.27 -4.83
CA MET A 23 14.61 -7.61 -5.03
C MET A 23 14.30 -6.69 -3.86
N LYS A 24 13.97 -5.43 -4.14
CA LYS A 24 13.55 -4.46 -3.13
C LYS A 24 12.29 -4.98 -2.42
N GLN A 25 12.22 -4.80 -1.11
CA GLN A 25 11.08 -5.24 -0.30
C GLN A 25 10.32 -4.03 0.21
N ALA A 26 8.99 -4.08 0.19
CA ALA A 26 8.15 -3.07 0.82
C ALA A 26 6.99 -3.69 1.58
N VAL A 27 6.64 -3.10 2.71
CA VAL A 27 5.39 -3.32 3.42
C VAL A 27 4.54 -2.06 3.25
N LEU A 28 3.33 -2.22 2.73
CA LEU A 28 2.42 -1.14 2.41
C LEU A 28 1.19 -1.21 3.31
N SER A 29 0.81 -0.10 3.94
CA SER A 29 -0.52 0.07 4.52
C SER A 29 -1.50 0.39 3.39
N LEU A 30 -2.35 -0.57 3.03
CA LEU A 30 -3.32 -0.48 1.93
C LEU A 30 -4.72 -0.27 2.48
N SER A 31 -5.22 0.95 2.37
CA SER A 31 -6.57 1.30 2.86
C SER A 31 -7.69 0.96 1.86
N GLY A 32 -7.37 0.79 0.57
CA GLY A 32 -8.36 0.70 -0.51
C GLY A 32 -8.77 2.06 -1.08
N GLY A 33 -8.22 3.14 -0.54
CA GLY A 33 -8.33 4.50 -1.10
C GLY A 33 -7.37 4.71 -2.28
N MET A 34 -7.58 5.80 -3.02
CA MET A 34 -6.81 6.16 -4.21
C MET A 34 -5.30 6.23 -3.91
N ASP A 35 -4.91 6.94 -2.85
CA ASP A 35 -3.51 7.25 -2.57
C ASP A 35 -2.68 6.00 -2.27
N SER A 36 -3.18 5.13 -1.38
CA SER A 36 -2.52 3.86 -1.06
C SER A 36 -2.54 2.86 -2.22
N SER A 37 -3.57 2.91 -3.06
CA SER A 37 -3.68 2.07 -4.26
C SER A 37 -2.70 2.52 -5.34
N THR A 38 -2.53 3.83 -5.54
CA THR A 38 -1.50 4.38 -6.43
C THR A 38 -0.10 4.06 -5.93
N LEU A 39 0.13 4.17 -4.62
CA LEU A 39 1.42 3.79 -4.04
C LEU A 39 1.72 2.29 -4.24
N LEU A 40 0.71 1.43 -4.23
CA LEU A 40 0.89 0.01 -4.58
C LEU A 40 1.42 -0.13 -6.02
N LEU A 41 0.80 0.55 -6.99
CA LEU A 41 1.26 0.55 -8.39
C LEU A 41 2.68 1.10 -8.52
N HIS A 42 2.96 2.21 -7.84
CA HIS A 42 4.28 2.83 -7.81
C HIS A 42 5.37 1.86 -7.32
N LEU A 43 5.10 1.14 -6.24
CA LEU A 43 6.03 0.14 -5.72
C LEU A 43 6.26 -1.00 -6.72
N LEU A 44 5.20 -1.51 -7.35
CA LEU A 44 5.30 -2.58 -8.36
C LEU A 44 6.08 -2.12 -9.59
N ALA A 45 5.81 -0.91 -10.08
CA ALA A 45 6.53 -0.32 -11.23
C ALA A 45 8.01 -0.05 -10.93
N ASN A 46 8.38 0.08 -9.65
CA ASN A 46 9.75 0.26 -9.19
C ASN A 46 10.43 -1.01 -8.70
N ASP A 47 9.95 -2.19 -9.13
CA ASP A 47 10.52 -3.52 -8.84
C ASP A 47 10.53 -3.91 -7.34
N TYR A 48 9.54 -3.44 -6.56
CA TYR A 48 9.37 -3.90 -5.19
C TYR A 48 8.53 -5.17 -5.15
N LYS A 49 8.97 -6.12 -4.33
CA LYS A 49 8.12 -7.17 -3.82
C LYS A 49 7.31 -6.62 -2.66
N VAL A 50 5.98 -6.60 -2.79
CA VAL A 50 5.10 -5.90 -1.86
C VAL A 50 4.36 -6.88 -0.96
N THR A 51 4.41 -6.62 0.36
CA THR A 51 3.48 -7.15 1.35
C THR A 51 2.51 -6.04 1.73
N ALA A 52 1.25 -6.15 1.33
CA ALA A 52 0.22 -5.17 1.60
C ALA A 52 -0.63 -5.59 2.81
N LEU A 53 -0.83 -4.67 3.75
CA LEU A 53 -1.60 -4.86 4.96
C LEU A 53 -2.81 -3.92 4.95
N SER A 54 -4.00 -4.45 5.12
CA SER A 54 -5.21 -3.69 5.43
C SER A 54 -5.62 -3.94 6.88
N PHE A 55 -6.25 -2.95 7.52
CA PHE A 55 -6.62 -3.02 8.93
C PHE A 55 -8.14 -2.98 9.09
N ASP A 56 -8.71 -4.05 9.66
CA ASP A 56 -10.10 -4.09 10.12
C ASP A 56 -10.13 -3.78 11.62
N TYR A 57 -10.47 -2.52 11.93
CA TYR A 57 -10.60 -2.02 13.30
C TYR A 57 -12.07 -1.68 13.63
N GLY A 58 -13.03 -2.24 12.86
CA GLY A 58 -14.46 -1.99 13.01
C GLY A 58 -14.92 -0.65 12.43
N GLN A 59 -14.20 -0.13 11.42
CA GLN A 59 -14.60 1.08 10.70
C GLN A 59 -15.98 0.94 10.04
N LYS A 60 -16.73 2.05 9.97
CA LYS A 60 -18.04 2.11 9.30
C LYS A 60 -17.96 1.72 7.81
N HIS A 61 -16.87 2.10 7.15
CA HIS A 61 -16.67 1.91 5.71
C HIS A 61 -15.88 0.63 5.39
N ARG A 62 -16.49 -0.53 5.66
CA ARG A 62 -15.88 -1.84 5.33
C ARG A 62 -15.66 -2.06 3.83
N VAL A 63 -16.33 -1.29 2.98
CA VAL A 63 -16.15 -1.31 1.52
C VAL A 63 -14.69 -1.06 1.11
N GLU A 64 -13.92 -0.32 1.92
CA GLU A 64 -12.50 -0.09 1.68
C GLU A 64 -11.68 -1.38 1.70
N LEU A 65 -11.97 -2.29 2.64
CA LEU A 65 -11.29 -3.59 2.73
C LEU A 65 -11.61 -4.47 1.51
N GLU A 66 -12.87 -4.46 1.08
CA GLU A 66 -13.30 -5.18 -0.12
C GLU A 66 -12.64 -4.63 -1.38
N ARG A 67 -12.51 -3.30 -1.49
CA ARG A 67 -11.82 -2.64 -2.60
C ARG A 67 -10.34 -2.98 -2.63
N ALA A 68 -9.66 -2.93 -1.48
CA ALA A 68 -8.26 -3.34 -1.37
C ALA A 68 -8.06 -4.79 -1.84
N GLN A 69 -8.91 -5.72 -1.40
CA GLN A 69 -8.84 -7.12 -1.83
C GLN A 69 -9.07 -7.26 -3.35
N GLN A 70 -10.12 -6.61 -3.89
CA GLN A 70 -10.43 -6.67 -5.33
C GLN A 70 -9.30 -6.10 -6.19
N LEU A 71 -8.62 -5.04 -5.72
CA LEU A 71 -7.48 -4.47 -6.41
C LEU A 71 -6.30 -5.45 -6.42
N VAL A 72 -5.98 -6.03 -5.27
CA VAL A 72 -4.90 -7.03 -5.15
C VAL A 72 -5.17 -8.25 -6.03
N ASP A 73 -6.40 -8.78 -6.02
CA ASP A 73 -6.79 -9.93 -6.83
C ASP A 73 -6.65 -9.60 -8.33
N TYR A 74 -7.08 -8.42 -8.75
CA TYR A 74 -6.91 -7.96 -10.13
C TYR A 74 -5.44 -7.88 -10.51
N LEU A 75 -4.60 -7.23 -9.72
CA LEU A 75 -3.17 -7.10 -10.01
C LEU A 75 -2.46 -8.47 -9.98
N ASN A 76 -2.77 -9.32 -9.03
CA ASN A 76 -2.21 -10.68 -8.94
C ASN A 76 -2.61 -11.56 -10.14
N SER A 77 -3.84 -11.40 -10.67
CA SER A 77 -4.23 -12.06 -11.91
C SER A 77 -3.33 -11.61 -13.08
N LYS A 78 -2.99 -10.31 -13.13
CA LYS A 78 -2.11 -9.76 -14.15
C LYS A 78 -0.66 -10.22 -13.99
N ALA A 79 -0.13 -10.27 -12.78
CA ALA A 79 1.21 -10.79 -12.50
C ALA A 79 1.43 -12.21 -13.03
N SER A 80 0.36 -13.01 -13.14
CA SER A 80 0.38 -14.38 -13.65
C SER A 80 0.15 -14.47 -15.16
N GLU A 81 -0.37 -13.41 -15.79
CA GLU A 81 -0.67 -13.42 -17.23
C GLU A 81 0.61 -13.33 -18.07
N THR A 82 0.65 -14.13 -19.12
CA THR A 82 1.61 -13.96 -20.20
C THR A 82 1.00 -12.97 -21.18
N LEU A 83 1.59 -11.79 -21.33
CA LEU A 83 1.17 -10.83 -22.34
C LEU A 83 1.45 -11.38 -23.75
N ALA A 84 0.72 -10.84 -24.72
CA ALA A 84 0.87 -11.20 -26.11
C ALA A 84 2.35 -11.11 -26.57
N LYS A 85 2.70 -11.86 -27.59
CA LYS A 85 4.02 -11.75 -28.21
C LYS A 85 4.19 -10.35 -28.78
N ASN A 86 5.37 -9.74 -28.53
CA ASN A 86 5.74 -8.51 -29.21
C ASN A 86 5.96 -8.76 -30.73
N ASP A 87 6.23 -7.69 -31.49
CA ASP A 87 6.47 -7.77 -32.92
C ASP A 87 7.68 -8.66 -33.31
N LEU A 88 8.55 -8.95 -32.33
CA LEU A 88 9.69 -9.87 -32.47
C LEU A 88 9.33 -11.32 -32.12
N GLY A 89 8.07 -11.59 -31.76
CA GLY A 89 7.60 -12.92 -31.36
C GLY A 89 7.99 -13.33 -29.96
N GLU A 90 8.56 -12.43 -29.14
CA GLU A 90 8.92 -12.67 -27.75
C GLU A 90 7.71 -12.57 -26.85
N THR A 91 7.61 -13.46 -25.87
CA THR A 91 6.56 -13.45 -24.87
C THR A 91 6.83 -12.34 -23.85
N ILE A 92 5.96 -11.34 -23.80
CA ILE A 92 5.97 -10.30 -22.78
C ILE A 92 5.21 -10.83 -21.56
N LYS A 93 5.84 -10.76 -20.39
CA LYS A 93 5.20 -11.04 -19.08
C LYS A 93 5.09 -9.75 -18.29
N HIS A 94 4.06 -9.63 -17.48
CA HIS A 94 4.03 -8.59 -16.48
C HIS A 94 5.27 -8.69 -15.60
N ASN A 95 5.90 -7.55 -15.35
CA ASN A 95 7.24 -7.51 -14.77
C ASN A 95 7.20 -7.22 -13.27
N PHE A 96 6.21 -7.72 -12.57
CA PHE A 96 6.11 -7.60 -11.12
C PHE A 96 5.77 -8.92 -10.45
N GLU A 97 6.18 -9.05 -9.18
CA GLU A 97 5.89 -10.22 -8.35
C GLU A 97 4.47 -10.13 -7.77
N PRO A 98 3.80 -11.27 -7.57
CA PRO A 98 2.51 -11.29 -6.90
C PRO A 98 2.58 -10.64 -5.52
N ILE A 99 1.57 -9.83 -5.22
CA ILE A 99 1.42 -9.12 -3.95
C ILE A 99 1.01 -10.11 -2.87
N THR A 100 1.74 -10.12 -1.75
CA THR A 100 1.27 -10.79 -0.53
C THR A 100 0.31 -9.86 0.19
N TYR A 101 -0.95 -10.28 0.39
CA TYR A 101 -1.97 -9.45 1.04
C TYR A 101 -2.50 -10.08 2.31
N GLN A 102 -2.70 -9.26 3.34
CA GLN A 102 -3.25 -9.68 4.62
C GLN A 102 -4.14 -8.59 5.22
N THR A 103 -5.36 -8.95 5.60
CA THR A 103 -6.20 -8.12 6.47
C THR A 103 -5.92 -8.44 7.93
N ILE A 104 -5.50 -7.43 8.68
CA ILE A 104 -5.23 -7.51 10.12
C ILE A 104 -6.50 -7.09 10.86
N LYS A 105 -7.07 -8.00 11.63
CA LYS A 105 -8.23 -7.74 12.48
C LYS A 105 -7.78 -7.24 13.84
N LEU A 106 -8.33 -6.10 14.25
CA LEU A 106 -8.08 -5.50 15.57
C LEU A 106 -9.34 -5.66 16.45
N ASP A 107 -9.75 -6.91 16.60
CA ASP A 107 -10.96 -7.26 17.36
C ASP A 107 -10.85 -6.76 18.82
N GLY A 108 -11.93 -6.20 19.34
CA GLY A 108 -12.01 -5.67 20.69
C GLY A 108 -11.47 -4.23 20.87
N LEU A 109 -10.66 -3.71 19.95
CA LEU A 109 -10.20 -2.32 20.02
C LEU A 109 -11.33 -1.34 19.75
N THR A 110 -12.22 -1.66 18.83
CA THR A 110 -13.33 -0.82 18.38
C THR A 110 -14.24 -0.37 19.50
N SER A 111 -14.58 -1.28 20.42
CA SER A 111 -15.47 -0.98 21.57
C SER A 111 -14.88 0.00 22.58
N LEU A 112 -13.58 0.24 22.49
CA LEU A 112 -12.84 1.15 23.39
C LEU A 112 -12.53 2.49 22.71
N LEU A 113 -12.80 2.61 21.41
CA LEU A 113 -12.52 3.83 20.63
C LEU A 113 -13.80 4.64 20.45
N ASN A 114 -13.71 5.95 20.71
CA ASN A 114 -14.77 6.91 20.45
C ASN A 114 -14.38 7.77 19.22
N SER A 115 -15.04 7.53 18.09
CA SER A 115 -14.83 8.30 16.85
C SER A 115 -16.02 8.13 15.91
N ALA A 116 -16.34 9.16 15.15
CA ALA A 116 -17.38 9.10 14.11
C ALA A 116 -17.09 8.06 13.00
N LEU A 117 -15.85 7.66 12.80
CA LEU A 117 -15.47 6.66 11.78
C LEU A 117 -15.54 5.20 12.28
N VAL A 118 -15.84 4.97 13.56
CA VAL A 118 -15.95 3.62 14.14
C VAL A 118 -17.41 3.22 14.24
N SER A 119 -17.70 1.92 14.08
CA SER A 119 -19.06 1.38 14.22
C SER A 119 -19.59 1.65 15.63
N GLY A 120 -20.78 2.28 15.73
CA GLY A 120 -21.35 2.74 16.99
C GLY A 120 -20.94 4.14 17.45
N GLY A 121 -20.03 4.82 16.73
CA GLY A 121 -19.70 6.22 16.95
C GLY A 121 -20.73 7.19 16.37
N ASP A 122 -20.55 8.48 16.65
CA ASP A 122 -21.40 9.57 16.17
C ASP A 122 -21.48 9.64 14.62
N GLU A 123 -22.42 10.44 14.09
CA GLU A 123 -22.51 10.71 12.65
C GLU A 123 -21.22 11.41 12.16
N VAL A 124 -20.80 11.07 10.93
CA VAL A 124 -19.65 11.75 10.29
C VAL A 124 -20.08 13.18 9.97
N PRO A 125 -19.39 14.20 10.50
CA PRO A 125 -19.74 15.58 10.24
C PRO A 125 -19.59 15.95 8.76
N GLU A 126 -20.43 16.89 8.30
CA GLU A 126 -20.33 17.50 6.97
C GLU A 126 -19.55 18.82 7.09
N GLY A 127 -18.65 19.09 6.14
CA GLY A 127 -17.91 20.35 6.08
C GLY A 127 -16.56 20.23 5.38
N HIS A 128 -15.86 21.36 5.31
CA HIS A 128 -14.51 21.40 4.76
C HIS A 128 -13.49 20.83 5.75
N TYR A 129 -12.40 20.24 5.24
CA TYR A 129 -11.35 19.58 6.01
C TYR A 129 -10.65 20.46 7.06
N GLU A 130 -10.75 21.77 6.95
CA GLU A 130 -10.14 22.75 7.88
C GLU A 130 -11.00 23.07 9.11
N GLU A 131 -12.20 22.52 9.20
CA GLU A 131 -13.12 22.81 10.30
C GLU A 131 -12.83 21.95 11.53
N ASP A 132 -13.05 22.55 12.73
CA ASP A 132 -12.87 21.84 14.02
C ASP A 132 -13.74 20.60 14.18
N ASN A 133 -14.86 20.51 13.45
CA ASN A 133 -15.72 19.34 13.41
C ASN A 133 -15.03 18.08 12.88
N MET A 134 -14.00 18.21 12.04
CA MET A 134 -13.23 17.08 11.50
C MET A 134 -12.44 16.35 12.59
N LYS A 135 -12.21 16.95 13.76
CA LYS A 135 -11.62 16.27 14.93
C LYS A 135 -12.42 15.05 15.38
N ALA A 136 -13.74 15.05 15.16
CA ALA A 136 -14.62 13.92 15.46
C ALA A 136 -14.33 12.68 14.59
N THR A 137 -13.70 12.85 13.44
CA THR A 137 -13.29 11.74 12.56
C THR A 137 -11.98 11.08 13.00
N VAL A 138 -11.23 11.69 13.92
CA VAL A 138 -9.97 11.14 14.39
C VAL A 138 -10.24 9.91 15.25
N VAL A 139 -9.70 8.76 14.82
CA VAL A 139 -9.63 7.55 15.65
C VAL A 139 -8.34 7.64 16.47
N PRO A 140 -8.45 7.76 17.82
CA PRO A 140 -7.27 8.01 18.65
C PRO A 140 -6.14 7.02 18.42
N ASN A 141 -4.94 7.52 18.16
CA ASN A 141 -3.71 6.74 17.99
C ASN A 141 -3.72 5.67 16.89
N ARG A 142 -4.70 5.71 15.98
CA ARG A 142 -4.89 4.69 14.91
C ARG A 142 -3.65 4.52 14.04
N ASN A 143 -3.09 5.61 13.52
CA ASN A 143 -1.94 5.54 12.63
C ASN A 143 -0.69 5.02 13.34
N LYS A 144 -0.53 5.30 14.65
CA LYS A 144 0.55 4.74 15.47
C LYS A 144 0.39 3.23 15.67
N ILE A 145 -0.84 2.74 15.90
CA ILE A 145 -1.12 1.29 16.00
C ILE A 145 -0.77 0.60 14.68
N PHE A 146 -1.22 1.16 13.56
CA PHE A 146 -0.94 0.60 12.23
C PHE A 146 0.56 0.63 11.92
N SER A 147 1.26 1.74 12.23
CA SER A 147 2.70 1.82 12.03
C SER A 147 3.45 0.80 12.85
N SER A 148 3.07 0.58 14.12
CA SER A 148 3.71 -0.41 15.00
C SER A 148 3.60 -1.83 14.44
N ILE A 149 2.42 -2.21 13.93
CA ILE A 149 2.22 -3.53 13.29
C ILE A 149 3.04 -3.61 11.99
N THR A 150 2.99 -2.56 11.19
CA THR A 150 3.73 -2.50 9.91
C THR A 150 5.24 -2.57 10.14
N GLN A 151 5.77 -1.89 11.17
CA GLN A 151 7.16 -1.95 11.61
C GLN A 151 7.56 -3.38 11.99
N ALA A 152 6.73 -4.08 12.78
CA ALA A 152 7.00 -5.46 13.19
C ALA A 152 7.06 -6.41 11.98
N VAL A 153 6.13 -6.28 11.04
CA VAL A 153 6.11 -7.08 9.80
C VAL A 153 7.33 -6.76 8.93
N ALA A 154 7.65 -5.46 8.75
CA ALA A 154 8.80 -5.03 7.95
C ALA A 154 10.12 -5.56 8.52
N LEU A 155 10.32 -5.46 9.84
CA LEU A 155 11.52 -5.97 10.49
C LEU A 155 11.62 -7.51 10.40
N SER A 156 10.50 -8.21 10.56
CA SER A 156 10.46 -9.66 10.38
C SER A 156 10.86 -10.09 8.96
N ILE A 157 10.38 -9.37 7.94
CA ILE A 157 10.77 -9.61 6.54
C ILE A 157 12.26 -9.28 6.36
N ALA A 158 12.73 -8.13 6.86
CA ALA A 158 14.12 -7.71 6.75
C ALA A 158 15.09 -8.74 7.34
N ASN A 159 14.77 -9.27 8.51
CA ASN A 159 15.58 -10.29 9.18
C ASN A 159 15.55 -11.63 8.44
N LYS A 160 14.38 -12.02 7.91
CA LYS A 160 14.24 -13.27 7.15
C LYS A 160 14.97 -13.24 5.80
N THR A 161 14.96 -12.07 5.13
CA THR A 161 15.50 -11.92 3.78
C THR A 161 16.92 -11.34 3.78
N GLU A 162 17.41 -10.92 4.93
CA GLU A 162 18.68 -10.19 5.10
C GLU A 162 18.79 -8.94 4.17
N SER A 163 17.65 -8.31 3.87
CA SER A 163 17.55 -7.23 2.92
C SER A 163 16.79 -6.04 3.52
N PRO A 164 17.11 -4.79 3.12
CA PRO A 164 16.36 -3.62 3.54
C PRO A 164 14.90 -3.69 3.12
N VAL A 165 14.00 -3.22 3.99
CA VAL A 165 12.55 -3.15 3.75
C VAL A 165 12.06 -1.72 3.90
N LYS A 166 11.26 -1.26 2.95
CA LYS A 166 10.55 0.03 3.03
C LYS A 166 9.18 -0.15 3.66
N ILE A 167 8.82 0.74 4.57
CA ILE A 167 7.44 0.93 5.03
C ILE A 167 6.84 2.03 4.17
N ALA A 168 5.93 1.67 3.28
CA ALA A 168 5.32 2.60 2.34
C ALA A 168 3.98 3.12 2.87
N MET A 169 3.80 4.43 2.83
CA MET A 169 2.59 5.12 3.29
C MET A 169 2.17 6.16 2.25
N GLY A 170 0.91 6.10 1.83
CA GLY A 170 0.31 7.03 0.85
C GLY A 170 -0.17 8.32 1.52
N ILE A 171 0.73 9.05 2.17
CA ILE A 171 0.47 10.34 2.81
C ILE A 171 0.83 11.43 1.82
N HIS A 172 -0.03 12.44 1.70
CA HIS A 172 0.18 13.61 0.83
C HIS A 172 0.07 14.95 1.59
N ALA A 173 0.34 16.05 0.90
CA ALA A 173 0.39 17.38 1.51
C ALA A 173 -0.91 17.78 2.25
N GLY A 174 -2.07 17.40 1.72
CA GLY A 174 -3.36 17.66 2.35
C GLY A 174 -3.56 16.94 3.68
N ASP A 175 -3.03 15.72 3.83
CA ASP A 175 -3.17 14.95 5.06
C ASP A 175 -2.35 15.56 6.21
N HIS A 176 -1.08 15.89 5.97
CA HIS A 176 -0.22 16.39 7.04
C HIS A 176 -0.56 17.81 7.49
N ALA A 177 -1.29 18.57 6.67
CA ALA A 177 -1.82 19.87 7.07
C ALA A 177 -2.86 19.73 8.18
N ILE A 178 -3.66 18.64 8.15
CA ILE A 178 -4.80 18.43 9.04
C ILE A 178 -4.43 17.50 10.20
N TYR A 179 -3.82 16.35 9.91
CA TYR A 179 -3.61 15.28 10.88
C TYR A 179 -2.18 15.28 11.40
N PRO A 180 -1.96 15.55 12.72
CA PRO A 180 -0.63 15.58 13.32
C PRO A 180 0.18 14.30 13.09
N ASP A 181 -0.48 13.14 13.07
CA ASP A 181 0.14 11.82 12.88
C ASP A 181 0.46 11.48 11.39
N CYS A 182 0.17 12.42 10.48
CA CYS A 182 0.63 12.38 9.09
C CYS A 182 1.87 13.26 8.85
N ARG A 183 2.35 14.02 9.83
CA ARG A 183 3.48 14.94 9.70
C ARG A 183 4.84 14.23 9.76
N GLN A 184 5.88 14.88 9.20
CA GLN A 184 7.24 14.32 9.22
C GLN A 184 7.76 14.15 10.63
N GLU A 185 7.52 15.12 11.52
CA GLU A 185 7.97 15.09 12.92
C GLU A 185 7.42 13.88 13.68
N PHE A 186 6.15 13.53 13.41
CA PHE A 186 5.55 12.32 14.00
C PHE A 186 6.27 11.06 13.51
N ARG A 187 6.52 10.93 12.21
CA ARG A 187 7.22 9.76 11.65
C ARG A 187 8.64 9.64 12.15
N ASP A 188 9.36 10.75 12.29
CA ASP A 188 10.72 10.76 12.83
C ASP A 188 10.74 10.30 14.29
N ALA A 189 9.81 10.78 15.09
CA ALA A 189 9.66 10.36 16.48
C ALA A 189 9.24 8.87 16.59
N ASP A 190 8.31 8.43 15.73
CA ASP A 190 7.86 7.05 15.66
C ASP A 190 8.99 6.11 15.23
N TYR A 191 9.75 6.47 14.20
CA TYR A 191 10.92 5.71 13.78
C TYR A 191 12.00 5.67 14.85
N LYS A 192 12.25 6.77 15.53
CA LYS A 192 13.22 6.83 16.63
C LYS A 192 12.84 5.85 17.75
N ALA A 193 11.58 5.86 18.18
CA ALA A 193 11.09 4.92 19.20
C ALA A 193 11.23 3.46 18.74
N PHE A 194 10.91 3.17 17.47
CA PHE A 194 11.11 1.86 16.87
C PHE A 194 12.59 1.45 16.84
N ALA A 195 13.47 2.35 16.44
CA ALA A 195 14.91 2.08 16.32
C ALA A 195 15.57 1.83 17.68
N GLU A 196 15.19 2.57 18.70
CA GLU A 196 15.69 2.39 20.09
C GLU A 196 15.20 1.07 20.72
N GLY A 197 14.00 0.62 20.33
CA GLY A 197 13.36 -0.58 20.90
C GLY A 197 13.67 -1.90 20.18
N ASN A 198 14.37 -1.88 19.04
CA ASN A 198 14.54 -3.08 18.22
C ASN A 198 15.96 -3.22 17.65
N TRP A 199 16.49 -4.42 17.77
CA TRP A 199 17.72 -4.78 17.05
C TRP A 199 17.48 -4.80 15.53
N GLU A 200 18.49 -4.46 14.76
CA GLU A 200 18.45 -4.48 13.29
C GLU A 200 17.43 -3.52 12.65
N ALA A 201 16.88 -2.57 13.44
CA ALA A 201 15.91 -1.59 12.98
C ALA A 201 16.42 -0.76 11.78
N SER A 202 17.73 -0.57 11.65
CA SER A 202 18.37 0.13 10.51
C SER A 202 18.08 -0.51 9.15
N ARG A 203 17.64 -1.76 9.12
CA ARG A 203 17.20 -2.43 7.89
C ARG A 203 15.81 -1.97 7.42
N VAL A 204 15.08 -1.24 8.24
CA VAL A 204 13.72 -0.75 7.93
C VAL A 204 13.77 0.76 7.81
N SER A 205 13.05 1.32 6.86
CA SER A 205 12.91 2.78 6.72
C SER A 205 11.56 3.14 6.10
N TYR A 206 11.06 4.35 6.42
CA TYR A 206 9.85 4.87 5.80
C TYR A 206 10.06 5.29 4.35
N TYR A 207 8.99 5.20 3.57
CA TYR A 207 8.92 5.61 2.17
C TYR A 207 7.58 6.30 1.92
N THR A 208 7.61 7.61 1.75
CA THR A 208 6.44 8.48 1.58
C THR A 208 6.63 9.37 0.35
N PRO A 209 6.55 8.82 -0.88
CA PRO A 209 6.91 9.54 -2.10
C PRO A 209 5.98 10.72 -2.40
N TYR A 210 4.76 10.74 -1.86
CA TYR A 210 3.76 11.78 -2.15
C TYR A 210 3.68 12.88 -1.08
N LEU A 211 4.60 12.91 -0.12
CA LEU A 211 4.51 13.80 1.05
C LEU A 211 4.31 15.28 0.69
N GLU A 212 5.01 15.75 -0.34
CA GLU A 212 4.95 17.13 -0.81
C GLU A 212 3.99 17.31 -2.01
N GLY A 213 3.43 16.21 -2.52
CA GLY A 213 2.53 16.20 -3.67
C GLY A 213 1.06 16.38 -3.29
N ASP A 214 0.25 16.62 -4.30
CA ASP A 214 -1.20 16.66 -4.18
C ASP A 214 -1.88 15.44 -4.84
N LYS A 215 -3.20 15.40 -4.84
CA LYS A 215 -3.98 14.31 -5.46
C LYS A 215 -3.81 14.23 -6.97
N TYR A 216 -3.48 15.34 -7.62
CA TYR A 216 -3.22 15.37 -9.05
C TYR A 216 -1.89 14.68 -9.37
N ASP A 217 -0.84 14.96 -8.60
CA ASP A 217 0.47 14.32 -8.72
C ASP A 217 0.34 12.80 -8.52
N ILE A 218 -0.44 12.38 -7.53
CA ILE A 218 -0.71 10.97 -7.26
C ILE A 218 -1.40 10.29 -8.46
N LEU A 219 -2.41 10.93 -9.04
CA LEU A 219 -3.12 10.37 -10.21
C LEU A 219 -2.23 10.28 -11.44
N GLN A 220 -1.38 11.28 -11.70
CA GLN A 220 -0.42 11.24 -12.80
C GLN A 220 0.60 10.11 -12.64
N ASP A 221 1.12 9.92 -11.43
CA ASP A 221 2.00 8.78 -11.14
C ASP A 221 1.27 7.45 -11.36
N GLY A 222 0.00 7.38 -10.96
CA GLY A 222 -0.85 6.21 -11.16
C GLY A 222 -1.06 5.85 -12.62
N GLU A 223 -1.32 6.84 -13.49
CA GLU A 223 -1.43 6.65 -14.93
C GLU A 223 -0.12 6.09 -15.51
N SER A 224 1.01 6.75 -15.19
CA SER A 224 2.34 6.31 -15.62
C SER A 224 2.67 4.90 -15.14
N CYS A 225 2.31 4.56 -13.92
CA CYS A 225 2.53 3.22 -13.36
C CYS A 225 1.64 2.17 -14.04
N CYS A 226 0.39 2.49 -14.35
CA CYS A 226 -0.50 1.58 -15.09
C CYS A 226 0.07 1.26 -16.47
N ASP A 227 0.57 2.26 -17.19
CA ASP A 227 1.21 2.08 -18.49
C ASP A 227 2.47 1.20 -18.37
N CYS A 228 3.33 1.50 -17.40
CA CYS A 228 4.56 0.73 -17.13
C CYS A 228 4.27 -0.74 -16.82
N LEU A 229 3.22 -1.01 -16.02
CA LEU A 229 2.82 -2.35 -15.61
C LEU A 229 1.94 -3.05 -16.65
N GLY A 230 1.45 -2.35 -17.68
CA GLY A 230 0.52 -2.87 -18.66
C GLY A 230 -0.85 -3.23 -18.09
N VAL A 231 -1.31 -2.50 -17.08
CA VAL A 231 -2.63 -2.67 -16.44
C VAL A 231 -3.56 -1.53 -16.82
N ASP A 232 -4.85 -1.83 -16.84
CA ASP A 232 -5.90 -0.88 -17.25
C ASP A 232 -6.20 0.11 -16.12
N PHE A 233 -6.00 1.40 -16.37
CA PHE A 233 -6.20 2.48 -15.43
C PHE A 233 -7.63 2.50 -14.87
N ASP A 234 -8.64 2.45 -15.74
CA ASP A 234 -10.04 2.47 -15.31
C ASP A 234 -10.39 1.28 -14.43
N LYS A 235 -9.87 0.09 -14.75
CA LYS A 235 -10.11 -1.12 -13.94
C LYS A 235 -9.48 -1.04 -12.58
N VAL A 236 -8.33 -0.38 -12.45
CA VAL A 236 -7.66 -0.14 -11.18
C VAL A 236 -8.49 0.85 -10.35
N TYR A 237 -8.75 2.05 -10.89
CA TYR A 237 -9.34 3.13 -10.10
C TYR A 237 -10.85 2.94 -9.81
N LYS A 238 -11.58 2.16 -10.61
CA LYS A 238 -12.92 1.66 -10.23
C LYS A 238 -12.94 0.77 -8.98
N LYS A 239 -11.78 0.25 -8.57
CA LYS A 239 -11.62 -0.56 -7.35
C LYS A 239 -11.09 0.24 -6.16
N THR A 240 -10.96 1.56 -6.28
CA THR A 240 -10.57 2.43 -5.17
C THR A 240 -11.80 3.10 -4.55
N ASN A 241 -11.69 3.53 -3.31
CA ASN A 241 -12.71 4.32 -2.62
C ASN A 241 -12.04 5.52 -1.95
N THR A 242 -12.48 6.72 -2.30
CA THR A 242 -11.88 7.97 -1.79
C THR A 242 -12.86 8.76 -0.93
N SER A 243 -14.16 8.41 -0.96
CA SER A 243 -15.22 9.11 -0.22
C SER A 243 -15.50 8.45 1.11
N TYR A 244 -15.66 9.25 2.16
CA TYR A 244 -16.18 8.83 3.47
C TYR A 244 -17.70 8.55 3.44
N LYS A 245 -18.41 8.97 2.36
CA LYS A 245 -19.82 8.69 2.12
C LYS A 245 -19.98 8.04 0.73
N PRO A 246 -19.67 6.75 0.57
CA PRO A 246 -19.90 6.08 -0.70
C PRO A 246 -21.39 6.04 -1.02
N THR A 247 -21.75 6.09 -2.31
CA THR A 247 -23.13 5.90 -2.77
C THR A 247 -23.63 4.50 -2.42
N ALA A 248 -24.94 4.27 -2.50
CA ALA A 248 -25.55 2.95 -2.28
C ALA A 248 -24.95 1.83 -3.15
N GLU A 249 -24.33 2.19 -4.28
CA GLU A 249 -23.61 1.26 -5.17
C GLU A 249 -22.13 1.09 -4.78
N GLY A 250 -21.68 1.70 -3.68
CA GLY A 250 -20.28 1.62 -3.21
C GLY A 250 -19.30 2.44 -4.08
N LEU A 251 -19.80 3.37 -4.89
CA LEU A 251 -19.00 4.27 -5.70
C LEU A 251 -18.72 5.56 -4.92
N SER A 252 -17.51 6.12 -5.11
CA SER A 252 -17.21 7.47 -4.63
C SER A 252 -18.11 8.48 -5.34
N ASP A 253 -18.69 9.41 -4.57
CA ASP A 253 -19.36 10.55 -5.18
C ASP A 253 -18.29 11.50 -5.74
N TYR A 254 -18.34 11.78 -7.05
CA TYR A 254 -17.40 12.69 -7.72
C TYR A 254 -17.47 14.14 -7.21
N LYS A 255 -18.37 14.43 -6.27
CA LYS A 255 -18.56 15.76 -5.67
C LYS A 255 -17.97 15.89 -4.26
N SER A 256 -17.29 14.86 -3.73
CA SER A 256 -16.64 14.89 -2.41
C SER A 256 -15.14 15.04 -2.51
#